data_1e307b7b5382be204e98a13311cea1fa
#
_entry.id   1e307b7b5382be204e98a13311cea1fa
#
_cell.length_a   1.000
_cell.length_b   1.000
_cell.length_c   1.000
_cell.angle_alpha   90.00
_cell.angle_beta   90.00
_cell.angle_gamma   90.00
#
_symmetry.space_group_name_H-M   'P 1'
#
loop_
_entity.id
_entity.type
_entity.pdbx_description
1 polymer ?
#
loop_
_entity_poly.entity_id
_entity_poly.type
_entity_poly.pdbx_seq_one_letter_code
_entity_poly.pdbx_strand_id
1 'polypeptide(L)'
;PLTPVALILVLDLYFRLTPLTMVAETPEVVELSRLMRIEPSKTAEVLGVFQYCDPYLNRQDVIFSQLLGPCEEIWSRYAQWTPVQLAEYADKLKDYFKS
;
A
#
# COMPACT_ATOMS: atom_id res chain seq x y z
N PRO A 1 -8.92 11.37 -1.33
CA PRO A 1 -9.51 10.04 -1.25
C PRO A 1 -8.60 8.97 -1.83
N LEU A 2 -8.66 7.78 -1.26
CA LEU A 2 -7.85 6.65 -1.69
C LEU A 2 -8.54 5.93 -2.84
N THR A 3 -7.99 6.11 -4.03
CA THR A 3 -8.48 5.43 -5.23
C THR A 3 -7.83 4.05 -5.35
N PRO A 4 -8.37 3.14 -6.18
CA PRO A 4 -7.68 1.87 -6.45
C PRO A 4 -6.25 2.06 -6.95
N VAL A 5 -5.99 3.09 -7.75
CA VAL A 5 -4.63 3.39 -8.22
C VAL A 5 -3.71 3.66 -7.04
N ALA A 6 -4.16 4.48 -6.08
CA ALA A 6 -3.36 4.77 -4.89
C ALA A 6 -3.08 3.50 -4.09
N LEU A 7 -4.09 2.64 -3.93
CA LEU A 7 -3.91 1.39 -3.18
C LEU A 7 -2.90 0.46 -3.85
N ILE A 8 -2.89 0.42 -5.18
CA ILE A 8 -1.90 -0.40 -5.91
C ILE A 8 -0.49 0.13 -5.67
N LEU A 9 -0.32 1.46 -5.67
CA LEU A 9 0.98 2.07 -5.40
C LEU A 9 1.46 1.74 -3.99
N VAL A 10 0.55 1.75 -3.02
CA VAL A 10 0.91 1.40 -1.64
C VAL A 10 1.24 -0.09 -1.53
N LEU A 11 0.53 -0.94 -2.26
CA LEU A 11 0.83 -2.37 -2.26
C LEU A 11 2.23 -2.65 -2.83
N ASP A 12 2.60 -1.96 -3.90
CA ASP A 12 3.96 -2.07 -4.44
C ASP A 12 4.99 -1.68 -3.38
N LEU A 13 4.75 -0.59 -2.67
CA LEU A 13 5.63 -0.15 -1.59
C LEU A 13 5.67 -1.17 -0.46
N TYR A 14 4.53 -1.80 -0.15
CA TYR A 14 4.43 -2.81 0.90
C TYR A 14 5.49 -3.91 0.72
N PHE A 15 5.67 -4.37 -0.51
CA PHE A 15 6.61 -5.47 -0.78
C PHE A 15 8.08 -5.02 -0.77
N ARG A 16 8.33 -3.72 -0.65
CA ARG A 16 9.68 -3.17 -0.56
C ARG A 16 10.07 -2.76 0.86
N LEU A 17 9.13 -2.81 1.79
CA LEU A 17 9.35 -2.42 3.18
C LEU A 17 9.25 -3.63 4.10
N THR A 18 9.77 -3.48 5.31
CA THR A 18 9.55 -4.43 6.38
C THR A 18 8.43 -3.91 7.28
N PRO A 19 7.79 -4.76 8.10
CA PRO A 19 6.75 -4.26 9.01
C PRO A 19 7.20 -3.12 9.91
N LEU A 20 8.48 -3.12 10.31
CA LEU A 20 9.01 -2.06 11.18
C LEU A 20 9.15 -0.72 10.47
N THR A 21 9.25 -0.71 9.15
CA THR A 21 9.39 0.53 8.36
C THR A 21 8.07 1.00 7.74
N MET A 22 6.97 0.32 8.02
CA MET A 22 5.64 0.71 7.52
C MET A 22 5.00 1.75 8.42
N VAL A 23 5.69 2.86 8.59
CA VAL A 23 5.25 3.96 9.47
C VAL A 23 5.34 5.29 8.72
N ALA A 24 4.64 6.30 9.26
CA ALA A 24 4.50 7.59 8.57
C ALA A 24 5.83 8.33 8.40
N GLU A 25 6.82 8.06 9.25
CA GLU A 25 8.11 8.76 9.23
C GLU A 25 9.10 8.19 8.21
N THR A 26 8.84 7.02 7.67
CA THR A 26 9.75 6.38 6.71
C THR A 26 9.84 7.21 5.44
N PRO A 27 11.05 7.52 4.95
CA PRO A 27 11.21 8.38 3.76
C PRO A 27 10.41 7.91 2.55
N GLU A 28 10.39 6.62 2.26
CA GLU A 28 9.64 6.08 1.13
C GLU A 28 8.14 6.29 1.28
N VAL A 29 7.63 6.20 2.52
CA VAL A 29 6.22 6.45 2.82
C VAL A 29 5.91 7.94 2.62
N VAL A 30 6.78 8.82 3.11
CA VAL A 30 6.60 10.28 2.95
C VAL A 30 6.61 10.64 1.47
N GLU A 31 7.55 10.09 0.72
CA GLU A 31 7.70 10.39 -0.70
C GLU A 31 6.48 9.97 -1.51
N LEU A 32 6.02 8.74 -1.31
CA LEU A 32 4.82 8.26 -2.01
C LEU A 32 3.59 9.06 -1.60
N SER A 33 3.46 9.38 -0.32
CA SER A 33 2.33 10.17 0.17
C SER A 33 2.29 11.55 -0.49
N ARG A 34 3.46 12.17 -0.65
CA ARG A 34 3.56 13.47 -1.32
C ARG A 34 3.11 13.36 -2.77
N LEU A 35 3.54 12.32 -3.47
CA LEU A 35 3.13 12.10 -4.86
C LEU A 35 1.62 11.94 -4.97
N MET A 36 1.02 11.17 -4.07
CA MET A 36 -0.42 10.90 -4.07
C MET A 36 -1.24 12.03 -3.45
N ARG A 37 -0.57 13.02 -2.84
CA ARG A 37 -1.22 14.16 -2.17
C ARG A 37 -2.12 13.73 -1.03
N ILE A 38 -1.64 12.79 -0.23
CA ILE A 38 -2.33 12.35 0.99
C ILE A 38 -1.36 12.44 2.17
N GLU A 39 -1.91 12.37 3.37
CA GLU A 39 -1.09 12.41 4.59
C GLU A 39 -0.27 11.12 4.73
N PRO A 40 1.00 11.20 5.17
CA PRO A 40 1.79 10.00 5.43
C PRO A 40 1.15 9.04 6.41
N SER A 41 0.40 9.56 7.40
CA SER A 41 -0.33 8.72 8.34
C SER A 41 -1.38 7.87 7.65
N LYS A 42 -1.99 8.39 6.57
CA LYS A 42 -2.98 7.66 5.80
C LYS A 42 -2.31 6.53 5.00
N THR A 43 -1.17 6.80 4.41
CA THR A 43 -0.40 5.76 3.71
C THR A 43 0.03 4.66 4.69
N ALA A 44 0.47 5.05 5.89
CA ALA A 44 0.84 4.09 6.93
C ALA A 44 -0.36 3.24 7.36
N GLU A 45 -1.54 3.85 7.44
CA GLU A 45 -2.76 3.10 7.75
C GLU A 45 -3.04 2.03 6.69
N VAL A 46 -2.90 2.38 5.42
CA VAL A 46 -3.10 1.42 4.32
C VAL A 46 -2.08 0.29 4.41
N LEU A 47 -0.82 0.60 4.68
CA LEU A 47 0.21 -0.42 4.86
C LEU A 47 -0.16 -1.37 6.01
N GLY A 48 -0.70 -0.82 7.11
CA GLY A 48 -1.16 -1.63 8.24
C GLY A 48 -2.29 -2.58 7.86
N VAL A 49 -3.22 -2.11 7.01
CA VAL A 49 -4.31 -2.96 6.54
C VAL A 49 -3.77 -4.07 5.63
N PHE A 50 -2.79 -3.77 4.78
CA PHE A 50 -2.16 -4.81 3.98
C PHE A 50 -1.43 -5.84 4.83
N GLN A 51 -0.82 -5.42 5.95
CA GLN A 51 -0.25 -6.38 6.90
C GLN A 51 -1.31 -7.36 7.38
N TYR A 52 -2.51 -6.87 7.60
CA TYR A 52 -3.63 -7.70 8.04
C TYR A 52 -4.07 -8.68 6.95
N CYS A 53 -3.96 -8.27 5.67
CA CYS A 53 -4.29 -9.14 4.54
C CYS A 53 -3.22 -10.19 4.28
N ASP A 54 -1.99 -9.97 4.75
CA ASP A 54 -0.83 -10.81 4.42
C ASP A 54 -0.84 -12.10 5.27
N PRO A 55 -1.02 -13.28 4.65
CA PRO A 55 -1.07 -14.51 5.41
C PRO A 55 0.26 -14.87 6.09
N TYR A 56 1.38 -14.37 5.59
CA TYR A 56 2.69 -14.65 6.20
C TYR A 56 2.84 -14.00 7.57
N LEU A 57 2.14 -12.91 7.82
CA LEU A 57 2.21 -12.24 9.13
C LEU A 57 1.28 -12.89 10.14
N ASN A 58 0.27 -13.62 9.68
CA ASN A 58 -0.66 -14.37 10.52
C ASN A 58 -1.19 -13.57 11.71
N ARG A 59 -1.65 -12.35 11.45
CA ARG A 59 -2.17 -11.48 12.49
C ARG A 59 -3.50 -12.01 13.02
N GLN A 60 -3.64 -12.01 14.33
CA GLN A 60 -4.82 -12.54 15.02
C GLN A 60 -5.74 -11.43 15.55
N ASP A 61 -5.27 -10.20 15.55
CA ASP A 61 -6.06 -9.07 16.04
C ASP A 61 -7.20 -8.74 15.08
N VAL A 62 -8.27 -8.17 15.65
CA VAL A 62 -9.40 -7.71 14.86
C VAL A 62 -9.17 -6.26 14.47
N ILE A 63 -9.41 -5.95 13.20
CA ILE A 63 -9.24 -4.59 12.69
C ILE A 63 -10.59 -4.07 12.20
N PHE A 64 -10.92 -2.84 12.60
CA PHE A 64 -12.11 -2.13 12.15
C PHE A 64 -11.66 -0.94 11.31
N SER A 65 -11.62 -1.13 9.99
CA SER A 65 -11.21 -0.08 9.08
C SER A 65 -12.10 -0.12 7.84
N GLN A 66 -12.52 1.06 7.39
CA GLN A 66 -13.28 1.18 6.14
C GLN A 66 -12.41 0.81 4.94
N LEU A 67 -11.09 0.78 5.12
CA LEU A 67 -10.16 0.42 4.05
C LEU A 67 -9.98 -1.08 3.88
N LEU A 68 -10.47 -1.89 4.83
CA LEU A 68 -10.23 -3.34 4.78
C LEU A 68 -10.78 -3.97 3.50
N GLY A 69 -12.05 -3.68 3.16
CA GLY A 69 -12.65 -4.21 1.94
C GLY A 69 -11.88 -3.84 0.68
N PRO A 70 -11.66 -2.54 0.43
CA PRO A 70 -10.88 -2.12 -0.74
C PRO A 70 -9.47 -2.71 -0.77
N CYS A 71 -8.79 -2.79 0.36
CA CYS A 71 -7.44 -3.36 0.42
C CYS A 71 -7.45 -4.86 0.17
N GLU A 72 -8.45 -5.58 0.68
CA GLU A 72 -8.57 -7.01 0.41
C GLU A 72 -8.77 -7.27 -1.07
N GLU A 73 -9.55 -6.44 -1.75
CA GLU A 73 -9.77 -6.60 -3.19
C GLU A 73 -8.48 -6.38 -3.96
N ILE A 74 -7.72 -5.33 -3.63
CA ILE A 74 -6.43 -5.07 -4.27
C ILE A 74 -5.44 -6.20 -3.97
N TRP A 75 -5.41 -6.67 -2.73
CA TRP A 75 -4.55 -7.79 -2.34
C TRP A 75 -4.85 -9.03 -3.18
N SER A 76 -6.13 -9.38 -3.31
CA SER A 76 -6.52 -10.59 -4.03
C SER A 76 -6.14 -10.53 -5.52
N ARG A 77 -6.08 -9.33 -6.10
CA ARG A 77 -5.77 -9.16 -7.53
C ARG A 77 -4.27 -9.10 -7.81
N TYR A 78 -3.50 -8.48 -6.92
CA TYR A 78 -2.13 -8.09 -7.24
C TYR A 78 -1.06 -8.73 -6.35
N ALA A 79 -1.41 -9.28 -5.19
CA ALA A 79 -0.41 -9.83 -4.28
C ALA A 79 0.32 -11.05 -4.83
N GLN A 80 -0.27 -11.74 -5.78
CA GLN A 80 0.33 -12.90 -6.42
C GLN A 80 1.20 -12.56 -7.63
N TRP A 81 1.22 -11.29 -8.04
CA TRP A 81 2.13 -10.85 -9.09
C TRP A 81 3.56 -10.90 -8.55
N THR A 82 4.54 -11.07 -9.44
CA THR A 82 5.92 -10.96 -9.00
C THR A 82 6.21 -9.52 -8.60
N PRO A 83 7.14 -9.30 -7.64
CA PRO A 83 7.50 -7.93 -7.25
C PRO A 83 7.94 -7.07 -8.45
N VAL A 84 8.63 -7.66 -9.42
CA VAL A 84 9.07 -6.93 -10.62
C VAL A 84 7.88 -6.48 -11.46
N GLN A 85 6.91 -7.38 -11.70
CA GLN A 85 5.71 -7.03 -12.47
C GLN A 85 4.92 -5.93 -11.79
N LEU A 86 4.76 -6.02 -10.48
CA LEU A 86 4.01 -5.02 -9.73
C LEU A 86 4.73 -3.67 -9.75
N ALA A 87 6.06 -3.67 -9.60
CA ALA A 87 6.85 -2.44 -9.64
C ALA A 87 6.74 -1.75 -11.00
N GLU A 88 6.78 -2.51 -12.09
CA GLU A 88 6.64 -1.94 -13.43
C GLU A 88 5.28 -1.29 -13.63
N TYR A 89 4.22 -1.97 -13.17
CA TYR A 89 2.87 -1.44 -13.27
C TYR A 89 2.71 -0.20 -12.40
N ALA A 90 3.25 -0.22 -11.18
CA ALA A 90 3.20 0.92 -10.27
C ALA A 90 3.91 2.14 -10.86
N ASP A 91 5.06 1.94 -11.52
CA ASP A 91 5.78 3.04 -12.15
C ASP A 91 4.92 3.72 -13.22
N LYS A 92 4.18 2.94 -14.01
CA LYS A 92 3.25 3.51 -15.00
C LYS A 92 2.12 4.26 -14.33
N LEU A 93 1.59 3.73 -13.23
CA LEU A 93 0.48 4.38 -12.52
C LEU A 93 0.89 5.69 -11.87
N LYS A 94 2.17 5.82 -11.48
CA LYS A 94 2.66 7.06 -10.89
C LYS A 94 2.50 8.25 -11.82
N ASP A 95 2.47 8.03 -13.11
CA ASP A 95 2.29 9.11 -14.07
C ASP A 95 0.94 9.81 -13.92
N TYR A 96 -0.07 9.13 -13.37
CA TYR A 96 -1.34 9.77 -13.05
C TYR A 96 -1.20 10.94 -12.10
N PHE A 97 -0.21 10.89 -11.23
CA PHE A 97 -0.02 11.90 -10.20
C PHE A 97 1.03 12.95 -10.58
N LYS A 98 1.75 12.73 -11.67
CA LYS A 98 2.81 13.65 -12.10
C LYS A 98 2.33 14.70 -13.09
N SER A 99 1.19 14.51 -13.66
CA SER A 99 0.64 15.44 -14.68
C SER A 99 -0.18 16.56 -14.08
#